data_c8cd76e0edf90c6175c4c833d8a87fa3
#
_entry.id   c8cd76e0edf90c6175c4c833d8a87fa3
#
_cell.length_a   1.000
_cell.length_b   1.000
_cell.length_c   1.000
_cell.angle_alpha   90.00
_cell.angle_beta   90.00
_cell.angle_gamma   90.00
#
_symmetry.space_group_name_H-M   'P 1'
#
loop_
_entity.id
_entity.type
_entity.pdbx_description
1 polymer ?
#
loop_
_entity_poly.entity_id
_entity_poly.type
_entity_poly.pdbx_seq_one_letter_code
_entity_poly.pdbx_strand_id
1 'polypeptide(L)'
;MTTQAQLSPRPKPALLVVDDDPLIVDSLAFALEGDFAVHACESRPEAITLLRQLGEPPELALVDLGLPPSPHRPDEGFQLIADLLAHSPAMKIFVLSGQNDAANARHARALGAWEFIAKPCDPQTLKRAFHRALELPKPAQAAGADANGLVGQSPALDRLRSQIAQFANSPHPVLIEGESGSGKELVAASLHRLSSRAAKPYLALNCAAIAPTLVEATLFGYAKGAFTGAAAAKSGYFEDAQEGTLFLDEIGELPVEMQAKLLRVLENGEFQRLGETQRRMSRARVVAATNRDLRHAVRSNRFRADLYHRLSVLSLSVPALRELERDKLLLLEHFRRLYSTQSGVQPFTLDGRAEARWLAYPFPGNVRELRNIVIRLVTKYPGQRLSVAELEPELDLESPLPGPGSEAGALVDQALRLLEHGGPFNLDETLKAWERGYIEAALRLTRGNVSQAAKLLGVNRTTLYSRMGAGEPMNGNGAQREKK
;
A
#
# COMPACT_ATOMS: atom_id res chain seq x y z
N MET A 1 3.96 45.96 39.43
CA MET A 1 3.18 44.72 39.61
C MET A 1 3.08 44.07 38.24
N THR A 2 3.99 43.14 37.96
CA THR A 2 4.12 42.43 36.67
C THR A 2 3.38 41.14 36.82
N THR A 3 2.25 41.02 36.11
CA THR A 3 1.44 39.80 36.09
C THR A 3 2.14 38.74 35.30
N GLN A 4 2.67 37.72 35.97
CA GLN A 4 3.15 36.51 35.34
C GLN A 4 1.94 35.76 34.74
N ALA A 5 1.87 35.71 33.41
CA ALA A 5 0.97 34.84 32.71
C ALA A 5 1.36 33.39 33.00
N GLN A 6 0.50 32.68 33.75
CA GLN A 6 0.61 31.24 33.94
C GLN A 6 0.38 30.59 32.57
N LEU A 7 1.47 30.04 31.96
CA LEU A 7 1.38 29.14 30.84
C LEU A 7 0.66 27.88 31.32
N SER A 8 -0.53 27.63 30.81
CA SER A 8 -1.22 26.34 30.96
C SER A 8 -0.28 25.21 30.47
N PRO A 9 -0.16 24.08 31.20
CA PRO A 9 0.69 23.00 30.78
C PRO A 9 0.22 22.49 29.41
N ARG A 10 1.12 22.37 28.45
CA ARG A 10 0.82 21.77 27.15
C ARG A 10 0.31 20.35 27.38
N PRO A 11 -0.75 19.91 26.70
CA PRO A 11 -1.21 18.52 26.82
C PRO A 11 -0.06 17.57 26.45
N LYS A 12 0.09 16.48 27.22
CA LYS A 12 1.11 15.46 26.95
C LYS A 12 0.82 14.80 25.63
N PRO A 13 1.86 14.53 24.79
CA PRO A 13 1.69 13.77 23.54
C PRO A 13 1.12 12.39 23.80
N ALA A 14 0.19 11.92 22.99
CA ALA A 14 -0.40 10.60 23.10
C ALA A 14 0.54 9.53 22.53
N LEU A 15 0.74 8.45 23.28
CA LEU A 15 1.58 7.29 22.94
C LEU A 15 0.75 6.01 23.07
N LEU A 16 0.65 5.24 21.99
CA LEU A 16 0.10 3.88 22.00
C LEU A 16 1.23 2.89 22.28
N VAL A 17 1.05 2.00 23.27
CA VAL A 17 1.97 0.88 23.55
C VAL A 17 1.24 -0.43 23.33
N VAL A 18 1.80 -1.32 22.50
CA VAL A 18 1.22 -2.62 22.18
C VAL A 18 2.28 -3.70 22.34
N ASP A 19 2.13 -4.54 23.35
CA ASP A 19 3.02 -5.66 23.69
C ASP A 19 2.17 -6.75 24.37
N ASP A 20 2.42 -8.02 24.07
CA ASP A 20 1.64 -9.15 24.62
C ASP A 20 2.04 -9.55 26.05
N ASP A 21 3.13 -8.97 26.56
CA ASP A 21 3.56 -9.17 27.95
C ASP A 21 3.04 -8.03 28.86
N PRO A 22 2.04 -8.30 29.74
CA PRO A 22 1.48 -7.29 30.62
C PRO A 22 2.52 -6.61 31.52
N LEU A 23 3.58 -7.33 31.90
CA LEU A 23 4.65 -6.78 32.77
C LEU A 23 5.48 -5.73 32.00
N ILE A 24 5.71 -5.95 30.70
CA ILE A 24 6.38 -4.98 29.84
C ILE A 24 5.48 -3.76 29.64
N VAL A 25 4.21 -3.98 29.34
CA VAL A 25 3.21 -2.92 29.16
C VAL A 25 3.12 -2.03 30.40
N ASP A 26 2.93 -2.61 31.58
CA ASP A 26 2.82 -1.87 32.85
C ASP A 26 4.10 -1.11 33.19
N SER A 27 5.27 -1.75 32.99
CA SER A 27 6.57 -1.13 33.25
C SER A 27 6.84 0.06 32.34
N LEU A 28 6.52 -0.08 31.04
CA LEU A 28 6.68 1.00 30.07
C LEU A 28 5.66 2.13 30.30
N ALA A 29 4.41 1.79 30.60
CA ALA A 29 3.39 2.77 30.93
C ALA A 29 3.81 3.63 32.12
N PHE A 30 4.21 2.99 33.23
CA PHE A 30 4.70 3.68 34.43
C PHE A 30 5.93 4.57 34.15
N ALA A 31 6.89 4.04 33.38
CA ALA A 31 8.12 4.78 33.08
C ALA A 31 7.86 6.00 32.15
N LEU A 32 6.85 5.94 31.28
CA LEU A 32 6.60 6.93 30.23
C LEU A 32 5.48 7.92 30.58
N GLU A 33 4.58 7.62 31.55
CA GLU A 33 3.43 8.46 31.92
C GLU A 33 3.80 9.87 32.39
N GLY A 34 5.03 10.04 32.86
CA GLY A 34 5.56 11.36 33.22
C GLY A 34 5.55 12.36 32.05
N ASP A 35 5.89 11.89 30.85
CA ASP A 35 6.12 12.69 29.65
C ASP A 35 5.01 12.52 28.59
N PHE A 36 4.30 11.40 28.59
CA PHE A 36 3.32 11.01 27.56
C PHE A 36 1.96 10.64 28.19
N ALA A 37 0.88 10.79 27.41
CA ALA A 37 -0.41 10.19 27.69
C ALA A 37 -0.41 8.77 27.10
N VAL A 38 -0.12 7.77 27.94
CA VAL A 38 0.08 6.39 27.49
C VAL A 38 -1.24 5.66 27.38
N HIS A 39 -1.46 5.01 26.25
CA HIS A 39 -2.56 4.09 25.96
C HIS A 39 -1.97 2.71 25.73
N ALA A 40 -2.32 1.75 26.54
CA ALA A 40 -1.73 0.42 26.54
C ALA A 40 -2.71 -0.65 26.04
N CYS A 41 -2.22 -1.60 25.25
CA CYS A 41 -2.97 -2.74 24.70
C CYS A 41 -2.06 -3.97 24.64
N GLU A 42 -2.66 -5.17 24.75
CA GLU A 42 -1.94 -6.43 24.72
C GLU A 42 -2.06 -7.16 23.36
N SER A 43 -2.85 -6.64 22.45
CA SER A 43 -3.10 -7.29 21.16
C SER A 43 -3.46 -6.30 20.06
N ARG A 44 -3.25 -6.72 18.79
CA ARG A 44 -3.66 -5.96 17.61
C ARG A 44 -5.16 -5.61 17.62
N PRO A 45 -6.11 -6.54 17.90
CA PRO A 45 -7.54 -6.20 17.91
C PRO A 45 -7.91 -5.16 18.96
N GLU A 46 -7.24 -5.18 20.14
CA GLU A 46 -7.42 -4.17 21.18
C GLU A 46 -6.90 -2.81 20.75
N ALA A 47 -5.69 -2.76 20.18
CA ALA A 47 -5.10 -1.53 19.67
C ALA A 47 -6.01 -0.86 18.62
N ILE A 48 -6.54 -1.62 17.68
CA ILE A 48 -7.48 -1.11 16.68
C ILE A 48 -8.79 -0.64 17.30
N THR A 49 -9.29 -1.34 18.32
CA THR A 49 -10.51 -0.94 19.03
C THR A 49 -10.29 0.35 19.81
N LEU A 50 -9.16 0.48 20.48
CA LEU A 50 -8.79 1.68 21.23
C LEU A 50 -8.63 2.89 20.28
N LEU A 51 -7.94 2.74 19.17
CA LEU A 51 -7.79 3.80 18.17
C LEU A 51 -9.12 4.36 17.67
N ARG A 52 -10.13 3.52 17.53
CA ARG A 52 -11.49 3.92 17.14
C ARG A 52 -12.22 4.71 18.22
N GLN A 53 -11.85 4.53 19.49
CA GLN A 53 -12.46 5.22 20.63
C GLN A 53 -11.78 6.55 20.93
N LEU A 54 -10.53 6.73 20.53
CA LEU A 54 -9.80 7.97 20.71
C LEU A 54 -10.29 9.03 19.72
N GLY A 55 -10.60 10.22 20.24
CA GLY A 55 -11.04 11.35 19.42
C GLY A 55 -9.95 11.88 18.49
N GLU A 56 -8.68 11.77 18.92
CA GLU A 56 -7.50 12.10 18.12
C GLU A 56 -6.55 10.88 18.13
N PRO A 57 -5.98 10.49 16.99
CA PRO A 57 -5.04 9.39 16.93
C PRO A 57 -3.74 9.75 17.67
N PRO A 58 -3.10 8.80 18.37
CA PRO A 58 -1.81 9.01 19.00
C PRO A 58 -0.74 9.46 17.98
N GLU A 59 0.14 10.36 18.42
CA GLU A 59 1.26 10.82 17.58
C GLU A 59 2.37 9.77 17.47
N LEU A 60 2.48 8.92 18.48
CA LEU A 60 3.50 7.88 18.63
C LEU A 60 2.84 6.52 18.87
N ALA A 61 3.46 5.47 18.35
CA ALA A 61 3.15 4.10 18.73
C ALA A 61 4.44 3.31 18.98
N LEU A 62 4.42 2.47 20.02
CA LEU A 62 5.45 1.47 20.32
C LEU A 62 4.79 0.10 20.17
N VAL A 63 5.29 -0.71 19.22
CA VAL A 63 4.66 -1.96 18.81
C VAL A 63 5.64 -3.10 18.95
N ASP A 64 5.25 -4.16 19.68
CA ASP A 64 5.94 -5.44 19.59
C ASP A 64 5.55 -6.20 18.32
N LEU A 65 6.47 -6.99 17.78
CA LEU A 65 6.18 -7.82 16.60
C LEU A 65 5.51 -9.15 16.99
N GLY A 66 5.82 -9.67 18.18
CA GLY A 66 5.34 -10.97 18.64
C GLY A 66 3.96 -10.86 19.29
N LEU A 67 2.91 -10.51 18.54
CA LEU A 67 1.56 -10.36 19.09
C LEU A 67 0.69 -11.61 18.92
N PRO A 68 -0.31 -11.84 19.81
CA PRO A 68 -1.29 -12.91 19.66
C PRO A 68 -2.08 -12.79 18.33
N PRO A 69 -2.49 -13.92 17.69
CA PRO A 69 -2.47 -15.29 18.18
C PRO A 69 -1.15 -16.04 17.98
N SER A 70 -0.13 -15.42 17.37
CA SER A 70 1.13 -16.08 17.03
C SER A 70 2.36 -15.34 17.57
N PRO A 71 2.61 -15.32 18.91
CA PRO A 71 3.66 -14.50 19.52
C PRO A 71 5.08 -14.81 19.06
N HIS A 72 5.30 -15.99 18.46
CA HIS A 72 6.62 -16.40 17.93
C HIS A 72 6.85 -15.97 16.47
N ARG A 73 5.87 -15.29 15.84
CA ARG A 73 5.94 -14.79 14.46
C ARG A 73 5.69 -13.28 14.42
N PRO A 74 6.38 -12.56 13.54
CA PRO A 74 6.24 -11.11 13.46
C PRO A 74 5.03 -10.64 12.63
N ASP A 75 4.24 -11.56 12.08
CA ASP A 75 3.20 -11.26 11.08
C ASP A 75 2.12 -10.32 11.63
N GLU A 76 1.66 -10.56 12.88
CA GLU A 76 0.63 -9.72 13.51
C GLU A 76 1.15 -8.31 13.82
N GLY A 77 2.40 -8.18 14.26
CA GLY A 77 3.03 -6.87 14.48
C GLY A 77 3.20 -6.11 13.16
N PHE A 78 3.59 -6.77 12.08
CA PHE A 78 3.67 -6.13 10.76
C PHE A 78 2.30 -5.68 10.24
N GLN A 79 1.26 -6.49 10.45
CA GLN A 79 -0.10 -6.09 10.09
C GLN A 79 -0.58 -4.91 10.94
N LEU A 80 -0.25 -4.89 12.23
CA LEU A 80 -0.56 -3.76 13.10
C LEU A 80 0.11 -2.48 12.61
N ILE A 81 1.39 -2.51 12.22
CA ILE A 81 2.09 -1.35 11.65
C ILE A 81 1.34 -0.82 10.42
N ALA A 82 0.91 -1.70 9.52
CA ALA A 82 0.16 -1.31 8.33
C ALA A 82 -1.19 -0.67 8.70
N ASP A 83 -1.93 -1.27 9.65
CA ASP A 83 -3.22 -0.75 10.12
C ASP A 83 -3.08 0.61 10.82
N LEU A 84 -2.06 0.79 11.66
CA LEU A 84 -1.77 2.05 12.35
C LEU A 84 -1.47 3.17 11.37
N LEU A 85 -0.64 2.91 10.35
CA LEU A 85 -0.31 3.88 9.30
C LEU A 85 -1.49 4.14 8.37
N ALA A 86 -2.33 3.15 8.10
CA ALA A 86 -3.58 3.34 7.38
C ALA A 86 -4.54 4.24 8.16
N HIS A 87 -4.61 4.07 9.49
CA HIS A 87 -5.44 4.90 10.36
C HIS A 87 -4.88 6.32 10.52
N SER A 88 -3.58 6.45 10.73
CA SER A 88 -2.89 7.74 10.86
C SER A 88 -1.53 7.70 10.16
N PRO A 89 -1.44 8.16 8.90
CA PRO A 89 -0.18 8.20 8.15
C PRO A 89 0.92 9.07 8.79
N ALA A 90 0.55 9.97 9.71
CA ALA A 90 1.48 10.83 10.44
C ALA A 90 2.00 10.20 11.74
N MET A 91 1.47 9.05 12.15
CA MET A 91 1.87 8.34 13.35
C MET A 91 3.31 7.83 13.21
N LYS A 92 4.13 8.06 14.22
CA LYS A 92 5.53 7.61 14.24
C LYS A 92 5.60 6.30 15.02
N ILE A 93 5.79 5.20 14.29
CA ILE A 93 5.74 3.85 14.84
C ILE A 93 7.15 3.36 15.17
N PHE A 94 7.39 3.10 16.44
CA PHE A 94 8.60 2.44 16.94
C PHE A 94 8.29 0.95 17.14
N VAL A 95 9.19 0.11 16.64
CA VAL A 95 9.05 -1.35 16.76
C VAL A 95 10.01 -1.83 17.84
N LEU A 96 9.49 -2.53 18.84
CA LEU A 96 10.25 -3.15 19.90
C LEU A 96 10.24 -4.66 19.73
N SER A 97 11.40 -5.32 19.61
CA SER A 97 11.46 -6.77 19.39
C SER A 97 12.62 -7.43 20.08
N GLY A 98 12.39 -8.62 20.64
CA GLY A 98 13.42 -9.44 21.30
C GLY A 98 14.37 -10.15 20.32
N GLN A 99 13.99 -10.24 19.04
CA GLN A 99 14.80 -10.86 18.01
C GLN A 99 15.59 -9.79 17.27
N ASN A 100 16.90 -9.83 17.41
CA ASN A 100 17.81 -8.94 16.65
C ASN A 100 17.95 -9.40 15.19
N ASP A 101 16.82 -9.56 14.51
CA ASP A 101 16.76 -10.00 13.11
C ASP A 101 16.77 -8.79 12.17
N ALA A 102 17.88 -8.64 11.46
CA ALA A 102 18.05 -7.58 10.46
C ALA A 102 17.01 -7.66 9.32
N ALA A 103 16.38 -8.83 9.09
CA ALA A 103 15.31 -8.99 8.12
C ALA A 103 14.01 -8.36 8.64
N ASN A 104 13.64 -8.61 9.90
CA ASN A 104 12.47 -8.01 10.54
C ASN A 104 12.61 -6.48 10.64
N ALA A 105 13.79 -5.99 11.00
CA ALA A 105 14.06 -4.55 11.04
C ALA A 105 13.91 -3.89 9.66
N ARG A 106 14.42 -4.55 8.59
CA ARG A 106 14.24 -4.06 7.21
C ARG A 106 12.78 -4.10 6.78
N HIS A 107 12.05 -5.16 7.12
CA HIS A 107 10.65 -5.29 6.76
C HIS A 107 9.77 -4.26 7.50
N ALA A 108 9.97 -4.06 8.80
CA ALA A 108 9.27 -3.04 9.58
C ALA A 108 9.49 -1.63 9.00
N ARG A 109 10.73 -1.30 8.63
CA ARG A 109 11.05 -0.01 7.97
C ARG A 109 10.41 0.12 6.59
N ALA A 110 10.35 -0.96 5.82
CA ALA A 110 9.68 -0.98 4.52
C ALA A 110 8.17 -0.76 4.63
N LEU A 111 7.55 -1.21 5.73
CA LEU A 111 6.16 -0.94 6.05
C LEU A 111 5.93 0.51 6.53
N GLY A 112 6.98 1.25 6.88
CA GLY A 112 6.90 2.64 7.32
C GLY A 112 7.14 2.86 8.83
N ALA A 113 7.65 1.86 9.55
CA ALA A 113 8.07 2.04 10.94
C ALA A 113 9.18 3.10 11.02
N TRP A 114 9.05 3.98 12.02
CA TRP A 114 9.99 5.07 12.25
C TRP A 114 11.37 4.57 12.67
N GLU A 115 11.41 3.68 13.67
CA GLU A 115 12.63 3.13 14.21
C GLU A 115 12.39 1.71 14.74
N PHE A 116 13.42 0.86 14.67
CA PHE A 116 13.41 -0.50 15.21
C PHE A 116 14.37 -0.58 16.40
N ILE A 117 13.88 -0.99 17.56
CA ILE A 117 14.59 -1.01 18.83
C ILE A 117 14.62 -2.45 19.37
N ALA A 118 15.80 -2.95 19.70
CA ALA A 118 15.96 -4.29 20.25
C ALA A 118 15.60 -4.33 21.75
N LYS A 119 14.89 -5.36 22.20
CA LYS A 119 14.69 -5.69 23.63
C LYS A 119 15.99 -6.36 24.18
N PRO A 120 16.42 -6.07 25.41
CA PRO A 120 15.88 -5.08 26.35
C PRO A 120 16.29 -3.66 26.00
N CYS A 121 15.40 -2.70 26.22
CA CYS A 121 15.68 -1.28 25.97
C CYS A 121 15.46 -0.46 27.25
N ASP A 122 16.39 0.44 27.52
CA ASP A 122 16.29 1.37 28.65
C ASP A 122 15.19 2.42 28.36
N PRO A 123 14.24 2.65 29.31
CA PRO A 123 13.19 3.65 29.17
C PRO A 123 13.67 5.07 28.83
N GLN A 124 14.86 5.47 29.31
CA GLN A 124 15.43 6.78 28.98
C GLN A 124 15.84 6.88 27.50
N THR A 125 16.28 5.78 26.92
CA THR A 125 16.58 5.69 25.49
C THR A 125 15.32 5.82 24.65
N LEU A 126 14.22 5.18 25.07
CA LEU A 126 12.91 5.33 24.43
C LEU A 126 12.40 6.76 24.52
N LYS A 127 12.46 7.40 25.70
CA LYS A 127 12.06 8.79 25.87
C LYS A 127 12.81 9.73 24.90
N ARG A 128 14.14 9.60 24.83
CA ARG A 128 14.96 10.41 23.90
C ARG A 128 14.58 10.18 22.43
N ALA A 129 14.33 8.94 22.04
CA ALA A 129 13.90 8.61 20.69
C ALA A 129 12.53 9.22 20.37
N PHE A 130 11.57 9.14 21.29
CA PHE A 130 10.22 9.71 21.15
C PHE A 130 10.26 11.25 21.07
N HIS A 131 10.98 11.92 21.98
CA HIS A 131 11.13 13.37 21.94
C HIS A 131 11.79 13.83 20.64
N ARG A 132 12.89 13.19 20.22
CA ARG A 132 13.52 13.46 18.93
C ARG A 132 12.54 13.28 17.76
N ALA A 133 11.70 12.26 17.80
CA ALA A 133 10.68 12.08 16.78
C ALA A 133 9.64 13.21 16.80
N LEU A 134 9.18 13.66 17.97
CA LEU A 134 8.20 14.75 18.10
C LEU A 134 8.75 16.12 17.68
N GLU A 135 10.03 16.37 17.88
CA GLU A 135 10.71 17.62 17.47
C GLU A 135 10.85 17.74 15.94
N LEU A 136 10.87 16.61 15.24
CA LEU A 136 10.92 16.63 13.77
C LEU A 136 9.55 17.08 13.23
N PRO A 137 9.50 18.11 12.36
CA PRO A 137 8.27 18.67 11.87
C PRO A 137 7.38 17.59 11.23
N LYS A 138 6.06 17.69 11.47
CA LYS A 138 5.06 16.88 10.76
C LYS A 138 5.35 16.99 9.26
N PRO A 139 5.27 15.89 8.48
CA PRO A 139 5.63 15.92 7.05
C PRO A 139 4.87 16.95 6.18
N ALA A 140 3.91 17.64 6.74
CA ALA A 140 3.06 18.62 6.05
C ALA A 140 3.71 19.98 5.71
N GLN A 141 4.97 20.24 6.09
CA GLN A 141 5.62 21.54 5.82
C GLN A 141 6.87 21.44 4.91
N ALA A 142 7.04 20.34 4.18
CA ALA A 142 8.03 20.31 3.11
C ALA A 142 7.59 21.25 1.98
N ALA A 143 8.53 22.06 1.50
CA ALA A 143 8.31 23.00 0.40
C ALA A 143 7.64 22.30 -0.80
N GLY A 144 6.41 22.71 -1.15
CA GLY A 144 5.65 22.15 -2.27
C GLY A 144 4.46 21.24 -1.91
N ALA A 145 4.30 20.81 -0.64
CA ALA A 145 3.08 20.15 -0.18
C ALA A 145 2.06 21.21 0.26
N ASP A 146 0.82 21.09 -0.19
CA ASP A 146 -0.29 21.89 0.35
C ASP A 146 -0.67 21.41 1.76
N ALA A 147 -1.60 22.16 2.41
CA ALA A 147 -2.15 21.81 3.72
C ALA A 147 -2.78 20.39 3.76
N ASN A 148 -3.04 19.78 2.60
CA ASN A 148 -3.63 18.46 2.41
C ASN A 148 -2.60 17.36 2.18
N GLY A 149 -1.30 17.69 2.12
CA GLY A 149 -0.22 16.74 1.89
C GLY A 149 -0.07 16.28 0.43
N LEU A 150 -0.80 16.88 -0.51
CA LEU A 150 -0.65 16.63 -1.94
C LEU A 150 0.54 17.42 -2.48
N VAL A 151 1.62 16.71 -2.84
CA VAL A 151 2.85 17.29 -3.38
C VAL A 151 2.75 17.42 -4.90
N GLY A 152 2.95 18.63 -5.42
CA GLY A 152 2.96 18.92 -6.87
C GLY A 152 2.32 20.25 -7.20
N GLN A 153 2.51 20.71 -8.45
CA GLN A 153 2.08 22.00 -8.99
C GLN A 153 1.50 21.87 -10.40
N SER A 154 1.30 20.65 -10.89
CA SER A 154 0.74 20.42 -12.21
C SER A 154 -0.73 20.87 -12.30
N PRO A 155 -1.19 21.33 -13.48
CA PRO A 155 -2.59 21.71 -13.68
C PRO A 155 -3.58 20.59 -13.40
N ALA A 156 -3.15 19.33 -13.56
CA ALA A 156 -3.96 18.15 -13.24
C ALA A 156 -4.19 18.03 -11.72
N LEU A 157 -3.13 18.27 -10.93
CA LEU A 157 -3.21 18.22 -9.47
C LEU A 157 -4.00 19.41 -8.91
N ASP A 158 -3.89 20.60 -9.51
CA ASP A 158 -4.66 21.78 -9.11
C ASP A 158 -6.16 21.61 -9.37
N ARG A 159 -6.51 20.97 -10.49
CA ARG A 159 -7.91 20.58 -10.75
C ARG A 159 -8.41 19.60 -9.71
N LEU A 160 -7.61 18.59 -9.36
CA LEU A 160 -7.96 17.61 -8.32
C LEU A 160 -8.17 18.31 -6.96
N ARG A 161 -7.29 19.24 -6.55
CA ARG A 161 -7.45 20.04 -5.31
C ARG A 161 -8.75 20.82 -5.31
N SER A 162 -9.06 21.46 -6.41
CA SER A 162 -10.31 22.23 -6.55
C SER A 162 -11.54 21.35 -6.42
N GLN A 163 -11.54 20.17 -7.02
CA GLN A 163 -12.62 19.19 -6.91
C GLN A 163 -12.74 18.62 -5.47
N ILE A 164 -11.62 18.33 -4.81
CA ILE A 164 -11.60 17.89 -3.41
C ILE A 164 -12.28 18.95 -2.53
N ALA A 165 -11.90 20.22 -2.66
CA ALA A 165 -12.49 21.32 -1.90
C ALA A 165 -14.00 21.48 -2.18
N GLN A 166 -14.41 21.36 -3.43
CA GLN A 166 -15.80 21.43 -3.85
C GLN A 166 -16.65 20.30 -3.24
N PHE A 167 -16.11 19.07 -3.22
CA PHE A 167 -16.84 17.90 -2.77
C PHE A 167 -16.70 17.66 -1.26
N ALA A 168 -15.79 18.34 -0.56
CA ALA A 168 -15.50 18.11 0.86
C ALA A 168 -16.77 18.13 1.74
N ASN A 169 -17.64 19.10 1.58
CA ASN A 169 -18.86 19.27 2.38
C ASN A 169 -20.11 18.61 1.80
N SER A 170 -20.00 17.89 0.68
CA SER A 170 -21.14 17.17 0.11
C SER A 170 -21.58 16.01 1.02
N PRO A 171 -22.88 15.82 1.25
CA PRO A 171 -23.40 14.68 2.00
C PRO A 171 -23.36 13.37 1.17
N HIS A 172 -23.20 13.47 -0.16
CA HIS A 172 -23.23 12.35 -1.06
C HIS A 172 -21.93 11.52 -1.02
N PRO A 173 -21.99 10.24 -1.37
CA PRO A 173 -20.80 9.42 -1.59
C PRO A 173 -19.88 10.04 -2.64
N VAL A 174 -18.57 9.79 -2.49
CA VAL A 174 -17.55 10.19 -3.47
C VAL A 174 -16.82 8.93 -3.92
N LEU A 175 -16.74 8.72 -5.23
CA LEU A 175 -15.94 7.66 -5.83
C LEU A 175 -14.60 8.23 -6.30
N ILE A 176 -13.50 7.65 -5.86
CA ILE A 176 -12.14 8.01 -6.24
C ILE A 176 -11.60 6.92 -7.17
N GLU A 177 -11.36 7.29 -8.41
CA GLU A 177 -10.81 6.40 -9.44
C GLU A 177 -9.36 6.77 -9.72
N GLY A 178 -8.49 5.77 -9.91
CA GLY A 178 -7.08 5.99 -10.23
C GLY A 178 -6.26 4.73 -10.06
N GLU A 179 -5.10 4.71 -10.69
CA GLU A 179 -4.19 3.56 -10.66
C GLU A 179 -3.71 3.22 -9.24
N SER A 180 -3.22 1.98 -9.07
CA SER A 180 -2.61 1.58 -7.80
C SER A 180 -1.39 2.48 -7.48
N GLY A 181 -1.27 2.90 -6.22
CA GLY A 181 -0.17 3.76 -5.79
C GLY A 181 -0.25 5.22 -6.21
N SER A 182 -1.34 5.70 -6.84
CA SER A 182 -1.51 7.10 -7.28
C SER A 182 -1.83 8.08 -6.13
N GLY A 183 -2.18 7.59 -4.92
CA GLY A 183 -2.50 8.43 -3.76
C GLY A 183 -3.98 8.59 -3.47
N LYS A 184 -4.86 7.68 -3.90
CA LYS A 184 -6.31 7.70 -3.63
C LYS A 184 -6.65 7.85 -2.15
N GLU A 185 -5.90 7.19 -1.27
CA GLU A 185 -6.08 7.29 0.18
C GLU A 185 -5.83 8.70 0.70
N LEU A 186 -4.79 9.38 0.19
CA LEU A 186 -4.50 10.76 0.56
C LEU A 186 -5.61 11.72 0.11
N VAL A 187 -6.21 11.46 -1.05
CA VAL A 187 -7.38 12.21 -1.55
C VAL A 187 -8.58 12.01 -0.64
N ALA A 188 -8.85 10.76 -0.21
CA ALA A 188 -9.93 10.46 0.73
C ALA A 188 -9.74 11.14 2.10
N ALA A 189 -8.52 11.07 2.65
CA ALA A 189 -8.17 11.77 3.88
C ALA A 189 -8.30 13.30 3.74
N SER A 190 -7.99 13.87 2.56
CA SER A 190 -8.13 15.29 2.28
C SER A 190 -9.61 15.71 2.20
N LEU A 191 -10.47 14.90 1.59
CA LEU A 191 -11.92 15.12 1.59
C LEU A 191 -12.48 15.18 3.01
N HIS A 192 -12.02 14.29 3.89
CA HIS A 192 -12.44 14.28 5.29
C HIS A 192 -11.95 15.53 6.04
N ARG A 193 -10.65 15.84 5.96
CA ARG A 193 -10.04 16.99 6.66
C ARG A 193 -10.63 18.35 6.27
N LEU A 194 -11.03 18.52 5.01
CA LEU A 194 -11.64 19.75 4.50
C LEU A 194 -13.15 19.79 4.74
N SER A 195 -13.75 18.75 5.27
CA SER A 195 -15.19 18.67 5.52
C SER A 195 -15.57 19.20 6.90
N SER A 196 -16.87 19.49 7.08
CA SER A 196 -17.48 19.78 8.40
C SER A 196 -17.37 18.58 9.37
N ARG A 197 -16.96 17.41 8.89
CA ARG A 197 -16.76 16.18 9.66
C ARG A 197 -15.30 15.98 10.09
N ALA A 198 -14.41 16.94 9.87
CA ALA A 198 -12.98 16.83 10.16
C ALA A 198 -12.66 16.43 11.62
N ALA A 199 -13.52 16.83 12.57
CA ALA A 199 -13.40 16.46 14.00
C ALA A 199 -14.11 15.16 14.37
N LYS A 200 -14.74 14.48 13.40
CA LYS A 200 -15.42 13.19 13.60
C LYS A 200 -14.52 12.03 13.19
N PRO A 201 -14.85 10.77 13.55
CA PRO A 201 -14.04 9.62 13.16
C PRO A 201 -13.82 9.51 11.65
N TYR A 202 -12.59 9.23 11.26
CA TYR A 202 -12.22 8.80 9.91
C TYR A 202 -11.77 7.34 9.97
N LEU A 203 -12.54 6.45 9.37
CA LEU A 203 -12.21 5.02 9.34
C LEU A 203 -11.92 4.60 7.91
N ALA A 204 -10.77 3.96 7.72
CA ALA A 204 -10.36 3.40 6.43
C ALA A 204 -10.43 1.87 6.45
N LEU A 205 -10.98 1.29 5.41
CA LEU A 205 -11.09 -0.15 5.22
C LEU A 205 -10.67 -0.53 3.82
N ASN A 206 -9.69 -1.40 3.68
CA ASN A 206 -9.33 -1.98 2.40
C ASN A 206 -10.14 -3.27 2.18
N CYS A 207 -11.05 -3.25 1.18
CA CYS A 207 -11.93 -4.37 0.88
C CYS A 207 -11.18 -5.60 0.34
N ALA A 208 -10.02 -5.40 -0.31
CA ALA A 208 -9.20 -6.49 -0.81
C ALA A 208 -8.41 -7.24 0.28
N ALA A 209 -8.18 -6.60 1.43
CA ALA A 209 -7.41 -7.18 2.53
C ALA A 209 -8.25 -8.09 3.45
N ILE A 210 -9.57 -8.19 3.23
CA ILE A 210 -10.49 -8.95 4.09
C ILE A 210 -10.88 -10.24 3.40
N ALA A 211 -10.80 -11.35 4.12
CA ALA A 211 -11.34 -12.61 3.61
C ALA A 211 -12.83 -12.47 3.29
N PRO A 212 -13.33 -12.96 2.13
CA PRO A 212 -14.72 -12.77 1.70
C PRO A 212 -15.75 -13.16 2.76
N THR A 213 -15.48 -14.19 3.56
CA THR A 213 -16.35 -14.67 4.64
C THR A 213 -16.42 -13.72 5.84
N LEU A 214 -15.46 -12.81 5.99
CA LEU A 214 -15.39 -11.87 7.11
C LEU A 214 -15.84 -10.46 6.75
N VAL A 215 -16.05 -10.17 5.47
CA VAL A 215 -16.40 -8.82 4.99
C VAL A 215 -17.67 -8.32 5.66
N GLU A 216 -18.71 -9.16 5.75
CA GLU A 216 -20.00 -8.80 6.37
C GLU A 216 -19.83 -8.44 7.86
N ALA A 217 -19.18 -9.34 8.61
CA ALA A 217 -18.92 -9.13 10.03
C ALA A 217 -18.06 -7.89 10.30
N THR A 218 -17.13 -7.58 9.39
CA THR A 218 -16.27 -6.40 9.50
C THR A 218 -17.02 -5.10 9.21
N LEU A 219 -17.80 -5.06 8.14
CA LEU A 219 -18.55 -3.85 7.75
C LEU A 219 -19.72 -3.55 8.70
N PHE A 220 -20.51 -4.57 9.04
CA PHE A 220 -21.79 -4.40 9.74
C PHE A 220 -21.78 -4.86 11.19
N GLY A 221 -20.74 -5.59 11.61
CA GLY A 221 -20.67 -6.19 12.94
C GLY A 221 -21.46 -7.50 13.05
N TYR A 222 -21.45 -8.10 14.23
CA TYR A 222 -22.13 -9.36 14.51
C TYR A 222 -22.68 -9.42 15.93
N ALA A 223 -23.76 -10.16 16.11
CA ALA A 223 -24.33 -10.49 17.42
C ALA A 223 -23.59 -11.66 18.06
N LYS A 224 -23.72 -11.80 19.38
CA LYS A 224 -23.22 -12.99 20.09
C LYS A 224 -23.87 -14.25 19.52
N GLY A 225 -23.07 -15.26 19.18
CA GLY A 225 -23.54 -16.53 18.61
C GLY A 225 -23.85 -16.50 17.11
N ALA A 226 -23.53 -15.44 16.39
CA ALA A 226 -23.77 -15.31 14.94
C ALA A 226 -23.03 -16.37 14.10
N PHE A 227 -21.89 -16.84 14.58
CA PHE A 227 -21.10 -17.92 13.98
C PHE A 227 -20.24 -18.61 15.05
N THR A 228 -19.62 -19.75 14.71
CA THR A 228 -18.71 -20.47 15.60
C THR A 228 -17.50 -19.59 15.94
N GLY A 229 -17.39 -19.20 17.22
CA GLY A 229 -16.35 -18.27 17.71
C GLY A 229 -16.85 -16.87 18.06
N ALA A 230 -18.13 -16.53 17.76
CA ALA A 230 -18.73 -15.25 18.16
C ALA A 230 -19.13 -15.25 19.66
N ALA A 231 -18.13 -15.24 20.56
CA ALA A 231 -18.36 -15.29 22.02
C ALA A 231 -19.05 -14.02 22.56
N ALA A 232 -18.82 -12.87 21.94
CA ALA A 232 -19.41 -11.57 22.26
C ALA A 232 -19.93 -10.88 20.99
N ALA A 233 -20.85 -9.94 21.15
CA ALA A 233 -21.24 -9.06 20.05
C ALA A 233 -20.12 -8.06 19.73
N LYS A 234 -19.96 -7.70 18.44
CA LYS A 234 -18.96 -6.72 17.98
C LYS A 234 -19.60 -5.75 16.99
N SER A 235 -19.31 -4.46 17.17
CA SER A 235 -19.70 -3.41 16.21
C SER A 235 -18.90 -3.54 14.91
N GLY A 236 -19.48 -3.06 13.82
CA GLY A 236 -18.83 -2.98 12.51
C GLY A 236 -18.44 -1.54 12.17
N TYR A 237 -17.72 -1.40 11.05
CA TYR A 237 -17.20 -0.10 10.60
C TYR A 237 -18.31 0.95 10.39
N PHE A 238 -19.51 0.56 9.91
CA PHE A 238 -20.63 1.49 9.75
C PHE A 238 -21.19 2.03 11.06
N GLU A 239 -21.10 1.26 12.12
CA GLU A 239 -21.49 1.70 13.47
C GLU A 239 -20.39 2.57 14.10
N ASP A 240 -19.14 2.12 14.01
CA ASP A 240 -17.98 2.80 14.60
C ASP A 240 -17.68 4.15 13.93
N ALA A 241 -17.97 4.30 12.63
CA ALA A 241 -17.81 5.56 11.92
C ALA A 241 -18.78 6.65 12.38
N GLN A 242 -19.87 6.31 13.06
CA GLN A 242 -20.86 7.26 13.60
C GLN A 242 -21.32 8.31 12.56
N GLU A 243 -21.11 9.60 12.83
CA GLU A 243 -21.35 10.72 11.92
C GLU A 243 -20.08 11.15 11.13
N GLY A 244 -19.03 10.35 11.21
CA GLY A 244 -17.74 10.59 10.57
C GLY A 244 -17.70 10.21 9.09
N THR A 245 -16.56 9.75 8.65
CA THR A 245 -16.33 9.31 7.27
C THR A 245 -15.82 7.87 7.26
N LEU A 246 -16.44 7.02 6.45
CA LEU A 246 -15.96 5.67 6.16
C LEU A 246 -15.35 5.65 4.76
N PHE A 247 -14.06 5.40 4.70
CA PHE A 247 -13.32 5.20 3.46
C PHE A 247 -13.22 3.71 3.13
N LEU A 248 -13.73 3.33 1.96
CA LEU A 248 -13.71 1.97 1.43
C LEU A 248 -12.74 1.90 0.25
N ASP A 249 -11.51 1.44 0.51
CA ASP A 249 -10.52 1.26 -0.55
C ASP A 249 -10.75 -0.05 -1.29
N GLU A 250 -10.41 -0.07 -2.58
CA GLU A 250 -10.59 -1.19 -3.50
C GLU A 250 -12.02 -1.75 -3.47
N ILE A 251 -13.02 -0.87 -3.58
CA ILE A 251 -14.44 -1.22 -3.55
C ILE A 251 -14.85 -2.22 -4.63
N GLY A 252 -14.11 -2.28 -5.74
CA GLY A 252 -14.30 -3.25 -6.83
C GLY A 252 -14.02 -4.70 -6.44
N GLU A 253 -13.40 -4.94 -5.28
CA GLU A 253 -13.14 -6.29 -4.74
C GLU A 253 -14.27 -6.81 -3.85
N LEU A 254 -15.28 -5.97 -3.56
CA LEU A 254 -16.38 -6.34 -2.67
C LEU A 254 -17.23 -7.47 -3.29
N PRO A 255 -17.49 -8.58 -2.58
CA PRO A 255 -18.36 -9.65 -3.06
C PRO A 255 -19.75 -9.13 -3.46
N VAL A 256 -20.34 -9.68 -4.52
CA VAL A 256 -21.62 -9.20 -5.09
C VAL A 256 -22.75 -9.21 -4.06
N GLU A 257 -22.75 -10.18 -3.14
CA GLU A 257 -23.73 -10.25 -2.04
C GLU A 257 -23.60 -9.06 -1.09
N MET A 258 -22.37 -8.62 -0.82
CA MET A 258 -22.11 -7.48 0.04
C MET A 258 -22.44 -6.15 -0.64
N GLN A 259 -22.31 -6.09 -1.96
CA GLN A 259 -22.70 -4.92 -2.73
C GLN A 259 -24.20 -4.58 -2.55
N ALA A 260 -25.08 -5.58 -2.48
CA ALA A 260 -26.50 -5.37 -2.22
C ALA A 260 -26.78 -4.79 -0.82
N LYS A 261 -26.02 -5.24 0.19
CA LYS A 261 -26.15 -4.71 1.57
C LYS A 261 -25.60 -3.30 1.67
N LEU A 262 -24.46 -3.02 1.02
CA LEU A 262 -23.88 -1.68 0.96
C LEU A 262 -24.82 -0.69 0.28
N LEU A 263 -25.49 -1.09 -0.81
CA LEU A 263 -26.48 -0.25 -1.48
C LEU A 263 -27.57 0.22 -0.53
N ARG A 264 -28.14 -0.68 0.29
CA ARG A 264 -29.16 -0.31 1.29
C ARG A 264 -28.66 0.74 2.28
N VAL A 265 -27.42 0.61 2.73
CA VAL A 265 -26.82 1.61 3.62
C VAL A 265 -26.67 2.97 2.92
N LEU A 266 -26.24 2.96 1.65
CA LEU A 266 -26.06 4.20 0.88
C LEU A 266 -27.38 4.88 0.51
N GLU A 267 -28.48 4.13 0.39
CA GLU A 267 -29.82 4.67 0.09
C GLU A 267 -30.51 5.21 1.33
N ASN A 268 -30.63 4.37 2.36
CA ASN A 268 -31.49 4.60 3.51
C ASN A 268 -30.73 4.75 4.83
N GLY A 269 -29.41 4.50 4.84
CA GLY A 269 -28.61 4.44 6.07
C GLY A 269 -28.81 3.14 6.87
N GLU A 270 -29.68 2.22 6.44
CA GLU A 270 -30.07 1.04 7.20
C GLU A 270 -29.11 -0.13 7.02
N PHE A 271 -28.75 -0.78 8.13
CA PHE A 271 -28.00 -2.04 8.15
C PHE A 271 -28.42 -2.93 9.32
N GLN A 272 -27.93 -4.18 9.32
CA GLN A 272 -28.13 -5.14 10.41
C GLN A 272 -26.79 -5.83 10.71
N ARG A 273 -26.55 -6.15 11.95
CA ARG A 273 -25.42 -7.02 12.34
C ARG A 273 -25.70 -8.46 11.90
N LEU A 274 -24.66 -9.20 11.59
CA LEU A 274 -24.75 -10.62 11.30
C LEU A 274 -25.37 -11.37 12.50
N GLY A 275 -26.41 -12.18 12.25
CA GLY A 275 -27.14 -12.89 13.30
C GLY A 275 -28.14 -12.04 14.09
N GLU A 276 -28.44 -10.80 13.68
CA GLU A 276 -29.39 -9.91 14.32
C GLU A 276 -30.50 -9.50 13.33
N THR A 277 -31.72 -9.37 13.83
CA THR A 277 -32.86 -8.87 13.03
C THR A 277 -33.12 -7.38 13.25
N GLN A 278 -32.51 -6.80 14.27
CA GLN A 278 -32.67 -5.38 14.59
C GLN A 278 -32.02 -4.51 13.51
N ARG A 279 -32.78 -3.55 12.98
CA ARG A 279 -32.27 -2.53 12.06
C ARG A 279 -31.52 -1.45 12.83
N ARG A 280 -30.39 -1.05 12.27
CA ARG A 280 -29.52 0.02 12.76
C ARG A 280 -29.37 1.10 11.70
N MET A 281 -29.05 2.31 12.13
CA MET A 281 -28.88 3.45 11.22
C MET A 281 -27.43 3.94 11.25
N SER A 282 -26.80 4.03 10.09
CA SER A 282 -25.52 4.69 9.90
C SER A 282 -25.72 6.11 9.39
N ARG A 283 -24.95 7.04 9.94
CA ARG A 283 -24.86 8.44 9.47
C ARG A 283 -23.47 8.74 8.86
N ALA A 284 -22.66 7.71 8.68
CA ALA A 284 -21.33 7.85 8.10
C ALA A 284 -21.41 8.30 6.65
N ARG A 285 -20.55 9.24 6.30
CA ARG A 285 -20.31 9.61 4.91
C ARG A 285 -19.39 8.55 4.28
N VAL A 286 -19.78 8.00 3.14
CA VAL A 286 -18.95 7.01 2.44
C VAL A 286 -18.11 7.70 1.37
N VAL A 287 -16.81 7.39 1.38
CA VAL A 287 -15.85 7.68 0.32
C VAL A 287 -15.34 6.32 -0.17
N ALA A 288 -15.47 6.01 -1.45
CA ALA A 288 -15.01 4.76 -2.02
C ALA A 288 -13.87 5.00 -3.00
N ALA A 289 -12.90 4.07 -3.06
CA ALA A 289 -11.82 4.14 -4.04
C ALA A 289 -11.65 2.82 -4.79
N THR A 290 -11.14 2.90 -6.01
CA THR A 290 -10.84 1.73 -6.83
C THR A 290 -9.76 2.01 -7.87
N ASN A 291 -8.98 0.99 -8.22
CA ASN A 291 -8.09 0.98 -9.37
C ASN A 291 -8.70 0.24 -10.58
N ARG A 292 -9.88 -0.36 -10.43
CA ARG A 292 -10.58 -1.10 -11.47
C ARG A 292 -11.55 -0.22 -12.25
N ASP A 293 -11.73 -0.53 -13.54
CA ASP A 293 -12.85 0.00 -14.33
C ASP A 293 -14.17 -0.63 -13.86
N LEU A 294 -14.89 0.08 -12.98
CA LEU A 294 -16.19 -0.39 -12.47
C LEU A 294 -17.24 -0.48 -13.58
N ARG A 295 -17.16 0.33 -14.63
CA ARG A 295 -18.09 0.23 -15.78
C ARG A 295 -17.90 -1.08 -16.52
N HIS A 296 -16.64 -1.51 -16.69
CA HIS A 296 -16.33 -2.83 -17.23
C HIS A 296 -16.81 -3.95 -16.28
N ALA A 297 -16.61 -3.78 -14.97
CA ALA A 297 -17.06 -4.73 -13.95
C ALA A 297 -18.60 -4.87 -13.95
N VAL A 298 -19.34 -3.78 -14.17
CA VAL A 298 -20.82 -3.81 -14.36
C VAL A 298 -21.21 -4.61 -15.60
N ARG A 299 -20.56 -4.34 -16.76
CA ARG A 299 -20.84 -5.09 -18.00
C ARG A 299 -20.56 -6.58 -17.88
N SER A 300 -19.60 -6.97 -17.05
CA SER A 300 -19.23 -8.36 -16.79
C SER A 300 -19.93 -8.98 -15.56
N ASN A 301 -20.99 -8.34 -15.04
CA ASN A 301 -21.77 -8.77 -13.87
C ASN A 301 -20.95 -9.02 -12.60
N ARG A 302 -19.77 -8.44 -12.48
CA ARG A 302 -18.90 -8.50 -11.28
C ARG A 302 -19.19 -7.37 -10.30
N PHE A 303 -19.84 -6.31 -10.77
CA PHE A 303 -20.29 -5.19 -9.96
C PHE A 303 -21.73 -4.82 -10.32
N ARG A 304 -22.54 -4.46 -9.33
CA ARG A 304 -23.95 -4.09 -9.56
C ARG A 304 -24.07 -2.69 -10.14
N ALA A 305 -24.91 -2.55 -11.15
CA ALA A 305 -25.14 -1.25 -11.80
C ALA A 305 -25.78 -0.22 -10.86
N ASP A 306 -26.73 -0.65 -10.00
CA ASP A 306 -27.39 0.21 -9.03
C ASP A 306 -26.41 0.78 -7.99
N LEU A 307 -25.51 -0.05 -7.47
CA LEU A 307 -24.46 0.39 -6.54
C LEU A 307 -23.48 1.34 -7.23
N TYR A 308 -23.06 1.05 -8.47
CA TYR A 308 -22.19 1.94 -9.24
C TYR A 308 -22.79 3.35 -9.35
N HIS A 309 -24.06 3.46 -9.77
CA HIS A 309 -24.73 4.75 -9.90
C HIS A 309 -24.89 5.47 -8.54
N ARG A 310 -25.04 4.74 -7.45
CA ARG A 310 -25.14 5.35 -6.12
C ARG A 310 -23.81 5.85 -5.59
N LEU A 311 -22.69 5.15 -5.88
CA LEU A 311 -21.35 5.56 -5.50
C LEU A 311 -20.79 6.69 -6.38
N SER A 312 -21.08 6.68 -7.68
CA SER A 312 -20.52 7.58 -8.68
C SER A 312 -21.28 8.92 -8.82
N VAL A 313 -22.10 9.30 -7.83
CA VAL A 313 -22.78 10.61 -7.82
C VAL A 313 -21.76 11.75 -7.92
N LEU A 314 -20.66 11.63 -7.18
CA LEU A 314 -19.49 12.49 -7.29
C LEU A 314 -18.28 11.61 -7.57
N SER A 315 -17.54 11.90 -8.64
CA SER A 315 -16.35 11.14 -9.01
C SER A 315 -15.11 12.03 -9.06
N LEU A 316 -14.00 11.53 -8.52
CA LEU A 316 -12.68 12.13 -8.58
C LEU A 316 -11.74 11.18 -9.31
N SER A 317 -11.04 11.68 -10.34
CA SER A 317 -9.99 10.93 -11.01
C SER A 317 -8.63 11.40 -10.50
N VAL A 318 -7.86 10.48 -9.91
CA VAL A 318 -6.49 10.75 -9.48
C VAL A 318 -5.56 10.46 -10.65
N PRO A 319 -4.84 11.48 -11.15
CA PRO A 319 -3.97 11.30 -12.31
C PRO A 319 -2.83 10.33 -12.02
N ALA A 320 -2.42 9.57 -13.01
CA ALA A 320 -1.23 8.75 -12.92
C ALA A 320 0.04 9.62 -12.88
N LEU A 321 1.09 9.14 -12.21
CA LEU A 321 2.31 9.91 -12.02
C LEU A 321 3.00 10.30 -13.34
N ARG A 322 2.83 9.49 -14.39
CA ARG A 322 3.34 9.82 -15.75
C ARG A 322 2.67 11.07 -16.36
N GLU A 323 1.48 11.44 -15.90
CA GLU A 323 0.71 12.60 -16.34
C GLU A 323 1.07 13.89 -15.59
N LEU A 324 1.86 13.77 -14.50
CA LEU A 324 2.20 14.88 -13.60
C LEU A 324 3.53 15.56 -13.93
N GLU A 325 4.10 15.29 -15.09
CA GLU A 325 5.29 15.96 -15.64
C GLU A 325 6.40 16.23 -14.61
N ARG A 326 6.63 17.52 -14.30
CA ARG A 326 7.66 17.97 -13.36
C ARG A 326 7.37 17.67 -11.88
N ASP A 327 6.14 17.30 -11.53
CA ASP A 327 5.80 16.93 -10.16
C ASP A 327 6.57 15.68 -9.69
N LYS A 328 7.06 14.85 -10.63
CA LYS A 328 8.00 13.77 -10.34
C LYS A 328 9.26 14.24 -9.60
N LEU A 329 9.77 15.43 -9.92
CA LEU A 329 10.92 16.01 -9.23
C LEU A 329 10.55 16.59 -7.87
N LEU A 330 9.38 17.19 -7.73
CA LEU A 330 8.89 17.69 -6.44
C LEU A 330 8.67 16.52 -5.47
N LEU A 331 8.11 15.41 -5.95
CA LEU A 331 7.97 14.17 -5.18
C LEU A 331 9.31 13.54 -4.82
N LEU A 332 10.27 13.50 -5.77
CA LEU A 332 11.64 13.06 -5.50
C LEU A 332 12.26 13.87 -4.37
N GLU A 333 12.19 15.20 -4.47
CA GLU A 333 12.78 16.10 -3.47
C GLU A 333 12.09 15.94 -2.11
N HIS A 334 10.75 15.83 -2.10
CA HIS A 334 9.96 15.61 -0.89
C HIS A 334 10.40 14.31 -0.17
N PHE A 335 10.40 13.19 -0.87
CA PHE A 335 10.74 11.90 -0.27
C PHE A 335 12.24 11.79 0.06
N ARG A 336 13.11 12.36 -0.77
CA ARG A 336 14.55 12.41 -0.52
C ARG A 336 14.86 13.11 0.79
N ARG A 337 14.28 14.30 1.03
CA ARG A 337 14.44 15.03 2.29
C ARG A 337 13.86 14.26 3.46
N LEU A 338 12.64 13.74 3.29
CA LEU A 338 11.97 12.97 4.33
C LEU A 338 12.82 11.80 4.82
N TYR A 339 13.26 10.93 3.89
CA TYR A 339 13.98 9.72 4.25
C TYR A 339 15.44 9.97 4.64
N SER A 340 16.10 10.98 4.07
CA SER A 340 17.44 11.36 4.50
C SER A 340 17.42 11.87 5.95
N THR A 341 16.44 12.70 6.31
CA THR A 341 16.26 13.18 7.68
C THR A 341 15.95 12.03 8.64
N GLN A 342 15.05 11.11 8.26
CA GLN A 342 14.72 9.95 9.08
C GLN A 342 15.92 9.03 9.32
N SER A 343 16.75 8.85 8.31
CA SER A 343 17.93 7.98 8.39
C SER A 343 19.18 8.67 8.95
N GLY A 344 19.14 9.99 9.15
CA GLY A 344 20.28 10.77 9.63
C GLY A 344 21.44 10.84 8.62
N VAL A 345 21.14 10.69 7.32
CA VAL A 345 22.14 10.68 6.25
C VAL A 345 22.02 11.91 5.36
N GLN A 346 23.12 12.26 4.67
CA GLN A 346 23.10 13.32 3.67
C GLN A 346 22.25 12.88 2.45
N PRO A 347 21.39 13.76 1.91
CA PRO A 347 20.60 13.46 0.74
C PRO A 347 21.48 13.31 -0.51
N PHE A 348 21.22 12.28 -1.32
CA PHE A 348 21.84 12.14 -2.64
C PHE A 348 21.37 13.24 -3.61
N THR A 349 22.09 13.43 -4.71
CA THR A 349 21.65 14.31 -5.80
C THR A 349 21.74 13.55 -7.12
N LEU A 350 20.92 13.93 -8.11
CA LEU A 350 21.02 13.42 -9.46
C LEU A 350 21.86 14.35 -10.33
N ASP A 351 22.63 13.80 -11.26
CA ASP A 351 23.19 14.62 -12.35
C ASP A 351 22.10 14.96 -13.39
N GLY A 352 22.39 15.86 -14.31
CA GLY A 352 21.38 16.31 -15.29
C GLY A 352 20.87 15.20 -16.24
N ARG A 353 21.69 14.16 -16.50
CA ARG A 353 21.27 13.01 -17.31
C ARG A 353 20.37 12.06 -16.53
N ALA A 354 20.73 11.80 -15.26
CA ALA A 354 19.92 11.01 -14.36
C ALA A 354 18.55 11.69 -14.08
N GLU A 355 18.54 13.02 -13.93
CA GLU A 355 17.30 13.80 -13.79
C GLU A 355 16.40 13.70 -15.02
N ALA A 356 16.97 13.81 -16.22
CA ALA A 356 16.25 13.63 -17.48
C ALA A 356 15.69 12.19 -17.58
N ARG A 357 16.46 11.17 -17.18
CA ARG A 357 16.01 9.77 -17.16
C ARG A 357 14.88 9.54 -16.13
N TRP A 358 14.97 10.17 -14.94
CA TRP A 358 13.92 10.15 -13.94
C TRP A 358 12.59 10.72 -14.45
N LEU A 359 12.64 11.86 -15.13
CA LEU A 359 11.46 12.48 -15.74
C LEU A 359 10.85 11.63 -16.85
N ALA A 360 11.68 10.97 -17.66
CA ALA A 360 11.24 10.09 -18.75
C ALA A 360 10.66 8.76 -18.25
N TYR A 361 10.95 8.34 -17.03
CA TYR A 361 10.46 7.07 -16.50
C TYR A 361 8.94 7.15 -16.19
N PRO A 362 8.13 6.15 -16.64
CA PRO A 362 6.67 6.21 -16.53
C PRO A 362 6.13 5.94 -15.12
N PHE A 363 6.91 5.34 -14.23
CA PHE A 363 6.49 4.92 -12.87
C PHE A 363 5.19 4.10 -12.89
N PRO A 364 5.18 2.86 -13.37
CA PRO A 364 3.97 2.03 -13.43
C PRO A 364 3.33 1.79 -12.06
N GLY A 365 4.11 1.77 -10.97
CA GLY A 365 3.61 1.71 -9.59
C GLY A 365 3.34 3.09 -8.97
N ASN A 366 3.33 4.17 -9.79
CA ASN A 366 3.03 5.53 -9.40
C ASN A 366 3.87 6.05 -8.21
N VAL A 367 3.25 6.80 -7.29
CA VAL A 367 3.94 7.40 -6.13
C VAL A 367 4.47 6.33 -5.17
N ARG A 368 3.82 5.16 -5.10
CA ARG A 368 4.30 4.04 -4.26
C ARG A 368 5.65 3.53 -4.77
N GLU A 369 5.80 3.33 -6.06
CA GLU A 369 7.06 2.92 -6.69
C GLU A 369 8.13 4.01 -6.54
N LEU A 370 7.81 5.26 -6.89
CA LEU A 370 8.72 6.39 -6.75
C LEU A 370 9.27 6.46 -5.31
N ARG A 371 8.40 6.36 -4.30
CA ARG A 371 8.79 6.36 -2.89
C ARG A 371 9.77 5.24 -2.57
N ASN A 372 9.50 4.02 -3.04
CA ASN A 372 10.35 2.86 -2.79
C ASN A 372 11.73 3.02 -3.45
N ILE A 373 11.78 3.54 -4.68
CA ILE A 373 13.04 3.85 -5.36
C ILE A 373 13.85 4.88 -4.54
N VAL A 374 13.21 5.96 -4.08
CA VAL A 374 13.89 6.98 -3.26
C VAL A 374 14.43 6.40 -1.96
N ILE A 375 13.68 5.52 -1.27
CA ILE A 375 14.16 4.83 -0.06
C ILE A 375 15.43 4.03 -0.37
N ARG A 376 15.45 3.28 -1.46
CA ARG A 376 16.62 2.49 -1.88
C ARG A 376 17.82 3.39 -2.19
N LEU A 377 17.60 4.48 -2.94
CA LEU A 377 18.66 5.42 -3.30
C LEU A 377 19.24 6.13 -2.06
N VAL A 378 18.41 6.59 -1.12
CA VAL A 378 18.88 7.19 0.16
C VAL A 378 19.72 6.20 0.97
N THR A 379 19.34 4.93 0.95
CA THR A 379 20.04 3.88 1.71
C THR A 379 21.36 3.46 1.07
N LYS A 380 21.41 3.35 -0.26
CA LYS A 380 22.59 2.85 -0.98
C LYS A 380 23.63 3.92 -1.25
N TYR A 381 23.21 5.18 -1.46
CA TYR A 381 24.06 6.24 -1.96
C TYR A 381 23.96 7.54 -1.13
N PRO A 382 24.18 7.49 0.20
CA PRO A 382 24.07 8.67 1.04
C PRO A 382 25.05 9.76 0.64
N GLY A 383 24.57 10.99 0.40
CA GLY A 383 25.38 12.16 0.06
C GLY A 383 26.05 12.15 -1.32
N GLN A 384 25.80 11.12 -2.14
CA GLN A 384 26.45 10.97 -3.44
C GLN A 384 25.69 11.71 -4.55
N ARG A 385 26.41 12.02 -5.63
CA ARG A 385 25.83 12.50 -6.88
C ARG A 385 25.71 11.32 -7.84
N LEU A 386 24.47 10.96 -8.18
CA LEU A 386 24.16 9.78 -8.98
C LEU A 386 24.09 10.12 -10.47
N SER A 387 24.67 9.26 -11.29
CA SER A 387 24.53 9.26 -12.73
C SER A 387 23.43 8.29 -13.16
N VAL A 388 23.22 8.15 -14.47
CA VAL A 388 22.28 7.18 -15.04
C VAL A 388 22.68 5.74 -14.70
N ALA A 389 23.99 5.47 -14.55
CA ALA A 389 24.48 4.11 -14.27
C ALA A 389 24.04 3.59 -12.88
N GLU A 390 24.01 4.46 -11.86
CA GLU A 390 23.52 4.11 -10.53
C GLU A 390 21.99 4.12 -10.46
N LEU A 391 21.33 4.94 -11.28
CA LEU A 391 19.87 5.09 -11.27
C LEU A 391 19.16 3.96 -12.00
N GLU A 392 19.62 3.53 -13.18
CA GLU A 392 18.95 2.57 -14.06
C GLU A 392 18.61 1.24 -13.36
N PRO A 393 19.53 0.61 -12.58
CA PRO A 393 19.22 -0.63 -11.87
C PRO A 393 18.10 -0.49 -10.83
N GLU A 394 17.83 0.72 -10.34
CA GLU A 394 16.80 0.98 -9.34
C GLU A 394 15.42 1.21 -9.98
N LEU A 395 15.38 1.67 -11.23
CA LEU A 395 14.15 1.89 -11.98
C LEU A 395 13.53 0.58 -12.48
N ASP A 396 14.35 -0.40 -12.88
CA ASP A 396 13.87 -1.66 -13.47
C ASP A 396 13.47 -2.75 -12.46
N LEU A 397 13.81 -2.56 -11.17
CA LEU A 397 13.57 -3.57 -10.11
C LEU A 397 12.09 -3.83 -9.81
N GLU A 398 11.18 -2.92 -10.21
CA GLU A 398 9.74 -3.03 -9.94
C GLU A 398 8.88 -3.17 -11.21
N SER A 399 9.49 -3.46 -12.36
CA SER A 399 8.66 -3.99 -13.45
C SER A 399 7.98 -5.25 -12.93
N PRO A 400 6.65 -5.29 -12.80
CA PRO A 400 5.98 -6.50 -12.36
C PRO A 400 6.40 -7.60 -13.31
N LEU A 401 6.99 -8.68 -12.80
CA LEU A 401 6.95 -9.95 -13.53
C LEU A 401 5.48 -10.13 -13.92
N PRO A 402 5.15 -10.23 -15.20
CA PRO A 402 3.77 -10.33 -15.64
C PRO A 402 3.15 -11.49 -14.87
N GLY A 403 2.17 -11.19 -14.00
CA GLY A 403 1.36 -12.21 -13.33
C GLY A 403 0.56 -12.99 -14.38
N PRO A 404 0.20 -14.25 -14.16
CA PRO A 404 -0.45 -15.11 -15.15
C PRO A 404 -1.78 -14.58 -15.75
N GLY A 405 -2.25 -13.40 -15.32
CA GLY A 405 -3.43 -12.72 -15.90
C GLY A 405 -3.10 -11.46 -16.71
N SER A 406 -1.87 -10.89 -16.62
CA SER A 406 -1.47 -9.70 -17.38
C SER A 406 -0.80 -10.04 -18.71
N GLU A 407 -0.32 -11.29 -18.86
CA GLU A 407 0.36 -11.76 -20.08
C GLU A 407 -0.56 -11.75 -21.30
N ALA A 408 -1.84 -12.09 -21.12
CA ALA A 408 -2.79 -12.11 -22.23
C ALA A 408 -3.07 -10.70 -22.77
N GLY A 409 -3.18 -9.68 -21.91
CA GLY A 409 -3.37 -8.28 -22.31
C GLY A 409 -2.13 -7.70 -22.97
N ALA A 410 -0.94 -7.92 -22.38
CA ALA A 410 0.32 -7.44 -22.93
C ALA A 410 0.67 -8.10 -24.27
N LEU A 411 0.36 -9.40 -24.44
CA LEU A 411 0.50 -10.11 -25.72
C LEU A 411 -0.45 -9.58 -26.78
N VAL A 412 -1.70 -9.26 -26.45
CA VAL A 412 -2.66 -8.66 -27.37
C VAL A 412 -2.20 -7.27 -27.80
N ASP A 413 -1.73 -6.43 -26.89
CA ASP A 413 -1.22 -5.09 -27.19
C ASP A 413 0.08 -5.13 -28.03
N GLN A 414 0.94 -6.13 -27.79
CA GLN A 414 2.12 -6.37 -28.61
C GLN A 414 1.75 -6.87 -30.01
N ALA A 415 0.80 -7.78 -30.11
CA ALA A 415 0.28 -8.28 -31.37
C ALA A 415 -0.41 -7.18 -32.18
N LEU A 416 -1.21 -6.31 -31.52
CA LEU A 416 -1.83 -5.14 -32.16
C LEU A 416 -0.77 -4.21 -32.76
N ARG A 417 0.25 -3.86 -32.00
CA ARG A 417 1.37 -3.02 -32.50
C ARG A 417 2.08 -3.64 -33.70
N LEU A 418 2.33 -4.96 -33.66
CA LEU A 418 2.96 -5.66 -34.78
C LEU A 418 2.07 -5.70 -36.04
N LEU A 419 0.76 -5.85 -35.87
CA LEU A 419 -0.20 -5.89 -36.98
C LEU A 419 -0.50 -4.49 -37.57
N GLU A 420 -0.49 -3.44 -36.72
CA GLU A 420 -0.72 -2.04 -37.16
C GLU A 420 0.44 -1.49 -37.99
N HIS A 421 1.68 -1.98 -37.83
CA HIS A 421 2.86 -1.52 -38.56
C HIS A 421 2.98 -2.10 -39.98
N GLY A 422 1.98 -2.84 -40.48
CA GLY A 422 1.69 -3.03 -41.89
C GLY A 422 2.71 -3.84 -42.72
N GLY A 423 3.45 -4.77 -42.16
CA GLY A 423 4.27 -5.74 -42.90
C GLY A 423 3.55 -7.08 -43.09
N PRO A 424 4.01 -7.96 -44.01
CA PRO A 424 3.46 -9.31 -44.12
C PRO A 424 3.75 -10.08 -42.83
N PHE A 425 2.71 -10.29 -42.04
CA PHE A 425 2.81 -11.03 -40.77
C PHE A 425 2.41 -12.49 -41.01
N ASN A 426 3.33 -13.43 -40.68
CA ASN A 426 3.08 -14.85 -40.71
C ASN A 426 3.09 -15.40 -39.26
N LEU A 427 1.92 -15.79 -38.77
CA LEU A 427 1.74 -16.28 -37.44
C LEU A 427 2.57 -17.55 -37.18
N ASP A 428 2.60 -18.50 -38.14
CA ASP A 428 3.33 -19.76 -37.97
C ASP A 428 4.85 -19.56 -37.91
N GLU A 429 5.39 -18.63 -38.68
CA GLU A 429 6.82 -18.28 -38.61
C GLU A 429 7.18 -17.62 -37.28
N THR A 430 6.32 -16.73 -36.82
CA THR A 430 6.51 -16.03 -35.54
C THR A 430 6.48 -17.02 -34.38
N LEU A 431 5.51 -17.92 -34.35
CA LEU A 431 5.42 -18.96 -33.31
C LEU A 431 6.62 -19.91 -33.34
N LYS A 432 7.09 -20.32 -34.52
CA LYS A 432 8.30 -21.14 -34.65
C LYS A 432 9.56 -20.41 -34.19
N ALA A 433 9.67 -19.13 -34.46
CA ALA A 433 10.80 -18.32 -33.99
C ALA A 433 10.83 -18.22 -32.45
N TRP A 434 9.68 -18.00 -31.83
CA TRP A 434 9.54 -17.98 -30.38
C TRP A 434 9.86 -19.34 -29.74
N GLU A 435 9.32 -20.41 -30.32
CA GLU A 435 9.60 -21.77 -29.85
C GLU A 435 11.10 -22.11 -29.88
N ARG A 436 11.79 -21.75 -30.97
CA ARG A 436 13.25 -21.90 -31.09
C ARG A 436 14.00 -21.10 -30.03
N GLY A 437 13.58 -19.86 -29.79
CA GLY A 437 14.18 -18.99 -28.78
C GLY A 437 14.11 -19.58 -27.37
N TYR A 438 12.93 -20.10 -26.97
CA TYR A 438 12.77 -20.77 -25.67
C TYR A 438 13.57 -22.07 -25.56
N ILE A 439 13.63 -22.87 -26.61
CA ILE A 439 14.43 -24.12 -26.64
C ILE A 439 15.92 -23.77 -26.47
N GLU A 440 16.43 -22.79 -27.23
CA GLU A 440 17.83 -22.37 -27.14
C GLU A 440 18.17 -21.80 -25.77
N ALA A 441 17.32 -20.96 -25.20
CA ALA A 441 17.50 -20.42 -23.85
C ALA A 441 17.55 -21.53 -22.80
N ALA A 442 16.64 -22.50 -22.85
CA ALA A 442 16.63 -23.64 -21.95
C ALA A 442 17.89 -24.53 -22.06
N LEU A 443 18.37 -24.74 -23.29
CA LEU A 443 19.62 -25.49 -23.51
C LEU A 443 20.85 -24.74 -23.00
N ARG A 444 20.91 -23.41 -23.17
CA ARG A 444 22.00 -22.60 -22.60
C ARG A 444 22.00 -22.66 -21.08
N LEU A 445 20.83 -22.47 -20.42
CA LEU A 445 20.70 -22.53 -18.96
C LEU A 445 21.09 -23.92 -18.39
N THR A 446 20.78 -24.96 -19.11
CA THR A 446 21.10 -26.36 -18.70
C THR A 446 22.44 -26.89 -19.25
N ARG A 447 23.27 -26.02 -19.83
CA ARG A 447 24.58 -26.36 -20.42
C ARG A 447 24.50 -27.52 -21.42
N GLY A 448 23.45 -27.55 -22.25
CA GLY A 448 23.22 -28.57 -23.26
C GLY A 448 22.54 -29.85 -22.75
N ASN A 449 22.14 -29.91 -21.49
CA ASN A 449 21.44 -31.10 -20.96
C ASN A 449 19.96 -31.11 -21.38
N VAL A 450 19.66 -31.86 -22.45
CA VAL A 450 18.33 -31.93 -23.07
C VAL A 450 17.24 -32.44 -22.11
N SER A 451 17.59 -33.36 -21.20
CA SER A 451 16.62 -33.86 -20.22
C SER A 451 16.21 -32.82 -19.19
N GLN A 452 17.17 -32.00 -18.74
CA GLN A 452 16.89 -30.88 -17.85
C GLN A 452 16.19 -29.71 -18.58
N ALA A 453 16.56 -29.45 -19.82
CA ALA A 453 15.90 -28.48 -20.68
C ALA A 453 14.41 -28.81 -20.93
N ALA A 454 14.14 -30.10 -21.23
CA ALA A 454 12.76 -30.57 -21.39
C ALA A 454 11.92 -30.39 -20.11
N LYS A 455 12.51 -30.69 -18.94
CA LYS A 455 11.86 -30.50 -17.65
C LYS A 455 11.62 -28.99 -17.36
N LEU A 456 12.57 -28.13 -17.70
CA LEU A 456 12.46 -26.67 -17.54
C LEU A 456 11.35 -26.11 -18.44
N LEU A 457 11.18 -26.62 -19.65
CA LEU A 457 10.14 -26.19 -20.59
C LEU A 457 8.79 -26.89 -20.39
N GLY A 458 8.65 -27.79 -19.43
CA GLY A 458 7.42 -28.52 -19.17
C GLY A 458 7.00 -29.48 -20.29
N VAL A 459 7.96 -29.97 -21.13
CA VAL A 459 7.69 -30.87 -22.25
C VAL A 459 8.39 -32.21 -22.08
N ASN A 460 7.91 -33.24 -22.79
CA ASN A 460 8.60 -34.54 -22.82
C ASN A 460 9.90 -34.46 -23.63
N ARG A 461 10.91 -35.22 -23.22
CA ARG A 461 12.20 -35.26 -23.91
C ARG A 461 12.07 -35.60 -25.39
N THR A 462 11.19 -36.54 -25.77
CA THR A 462 10.90 -36.89 -27.16
C THR A 462 10.31 -35.76 -27.96
N THR A 463 9.39 -35.00 -27.33
CA THR A 463 8.79 -33.79 -27.92
C THR A 463 9.83 -32.69 -28.15
N LEU A 464 10.77 -32.50 -27.20
CA LEU A 464 11.85 -31.55 -27.38
C LEU A 464 12.78 -31.93 -28.55
N TYR A 465 13.13 -33.21 -28.68
CA TYR A 465 13.91 -33.67 -29.81
C TYR A 465 13.20 -33.48 -31.15
N SER A 466 11.90 -33.80 -31.25
CA SER A 466 11.13 -33.59 -32.50
C SER A 466 11.05 -32.12 -32.90
N ARG A 467 10.95 -31.21 -31.94
CA ARG A 467 10.92 -29.76 -32.17
C ARG A 467 12.30 -29.18 -32.54
N MET A 468 13.36 -29.75 -32.00
CA MET A 468 14.74 -29.44 -32.40
C MET A 468 15.08 -29.97 -33.80
N GLY A 469 14.54 -31.13 -34.19
CA GLY A 469 14.81 -31.78 -35.49
C GLY A 469 14.00 -31.26 -36.68
N ALA A 470 13.01 -30.39 -36.45
CA ALA A 470 12.20 -29.79 -37.51
C ALA A 470 12.85 -28.58 -38.24
N GLY A 471 14.12 -28.28 -37.95
CA GLY A 471 14.92 -27.23 -38.60
C GLY A 471 16.31 -27.75 -38.96
N GLU A 472 16.53 -28.03 -40.23
CA GLU A 472 17.73 -28.28 -41.04
C GLU A 472 18.91 -29.09 -40.43
N PRO A 473 19.57 -29.96 -41.23
CA PRO A 473 20.64 -30.83 -40.73
C PRO A 473 21.90 -30.02 -40.42
N MET A 474 22.39 -30.09 -39.22
CA MET A 474 23.74 -29.63 -38.88
C MET A 474 24.75 -30.51 -39.60
N ASN A 475 25.52 -29.93 -40.55
CA ASN A 475 26.68 -30.51 -41.17
C ASN A 475 27.67 -30.99 -40.09
N GLY A 476 27.70 -32.27 -39.88
CA GLY A 476 28.70 -32.96 -39.09
C GLY A 476 30.00 -33.05 -39.88
N ASN A 477 31.05 -32.41 -39.41
CA ASN A 477 32.40 -32.59 -39.92
C ASN A 477 33.11 -33.67 -39.09
N GLY A 478 33.43 -34.73 -39.77
CA GLY A 478 34.52 -35.65 -39.71
C GLY A 478 35.22 -35.98 -38.38
N ALA A 479 34.99 -37.19 -37.89
CA ALA A 479 36.01 -37.90 -37.14
C ALA A 479 36.28 -39.22 -37.86
N GLN A 480 37.34 -39.24 -38.64
CA GLN A 480 37.92 -40.47 -39.18
C GLN A 480 38.37 -41.40 -38.01
N ARG A 481 37.83 -42.58 -38.05
CA ARG A 481 38.39 -43.70 -37.31
C ARG A 481 39.51 -44.29 -38.15
N GLU A 482 40.74 -44.12 -37.72
CA GLU A 482 41.83 -45.08 -38.09
C GLU A 482 41.79 -46.30 -37.20
N LYS A 483 41.72 -47.44 -37.86
CA LYS A 483 42.04 -48.76 -37.30
C LYS A 483 43.55 -48.95 -37.22
N LYS A 484 44.05 -49.29 -36.04
CA LYS A 484 44.95 -50.41 -35.87
C LYS A 484 44.96 -50.83 -34.41
#